data_d9c50807a848d1105dbc04abfab1fe56
#
_entry.id   d9c50807a848d1105dbc04abfab1fe56
#
_cell.length_a   1.000
_cell.length_b   1.000
_cell.length_c   1.000
_cell.angle_alpha   90.00
_cell.angle_beta   90.00
_cell.angle_gamma   90.00
#
_symmetry.space_group_name_H-M   'P 1'
#
loop_
_entity.id
_entity.type
_entity.pdbx_description
1 polymer ?
#
loop_
_entity_poly.entity_id
_entity_poly.type
_entity_poly.pdbx_seq_one_letter_code
_entity_poly.pdbx_strand_id
1 'polypeptide(L)' 'MAHFAEIDSDNKVLRVLVVDNSQEDRGQEFLANDLGLGGTWIQTSYNANFGGKFAGIGDVWDGTNFTTPTEGN' A
#
# COMPACT_ATOMS: atom_id res chain seq x y z
N MET A 1 -7.41 -12.48 -0.34
CA MET A 1 -6.05 -12.06 -0.08
C MET A 1 -6.01 -10.55 0.11
N ALA A 2 -5.14 -10.11 1.00
CA ALA A 2 -5.00 -8.68 1.26
C ALA A 2 -3.86 -8.11 0.42
N HIS A 3 -4.00 -6.85 0.04
CA HIS A 3 -2.97 -6.15 -0.74
C HIS A 3 -2.45 -4.98 0.09
N PHE A 4 -1.14 -4.81 0.11
CA PHE A 4 -0.51 -3.72 0.85
C PHE A 4 0.47 -2.98 -0.05
N ALA A 5 0.38 -1.66 -0.03
CA ALA A 5 1.27 -0.79 -0.79
C ALA A 5 2.37 -0.28 0.12
N GLU A 6 3.61 -0.38 -0.33
CA GLU A 6 4.73 0.23 0.37
C GLU A 6 4.89 1.66 -0.14
N ILE A 7 4.99 2.61 0.80
CA ILE A 7 5.20 4.02 0.45
C ILE A 7 6.53 4.50 1.00
N ASP A 8 7.12 5.47 0.29
CA ASP A 8 8.38 6.09 0.70
C ASP A 8 8.12 7.32 1.60
N SER A 9 9.17 8.07 1.90
CA SER A 9 9.07 9.24 2.76
C SER A 9 8.22 10.36 2.15
N ASP A 10 7.99 10.30 0.84
CA ASP A 10 7.14 11.25 0.14
C ASP A 10 5.73 10.69 -0.08
N ASN A 11 5.44 9.56 0.55
CA ASN A 11 4.16 8.88 0.44
C ASN A 11 3.86 8.34 -0.96
N LYS A 12 4.91 8.14 -1.76
CA LYS A 12 4.75 7.58 -3.08
C LYS A 12 4.83 6.06 -3.02
N VAL A 13 3.92 5.40 -3.73
CA VAL A 13 3.87 3.94 -3.75
C VAL A 13 5.06 3.38 -4.51
N LEU A 14 5.83 2.53 -3.84
CA LEU A 14 6.99 1.89 -4.41
C LEU A 14 6.64 0.53 -5.00
N ARG A 15 5.76 -0.19 -4.35
CA ARG A 15 5.32 -1.52 -4.80
C ARG A 15 4.08 -1.94 -4.03
N VAL A 16 3.38 -2.92 -4.56
CA VAL A 16 2.21 -3.51 -3.89
C VAL A 16 2.45 -5.00 -3.76
N LEU A 17 2.29 -5.53 -2.57
CA LEU A 17 2.45 -6.96 -2.30
C LEU A 17 1.16 -7.56 -1.77
N VAL A 18 1.02 -8.85 -1.97
CA VAL A 18 -0.15 -9.61 -1.52
C VAL A 18 0.21 -10.31 -0.22
N VAL A 19 -0.71 -10.25 0.74
CA VAL A 19 -0.56 -10.91 2.04
C VAL A 19 -1.69 -11.91 2.19
N ASP A 20 -1.36 -13.09 2.71
CA ASP A 20 -2.35 -14.12 2.94
C ASP A 20 -3.43 -13.62 3.91
N ASN A 21 -4.67 -14.09 3.72
CA ASN A 21 -5.79 -13.67 4.56
C ASN A 21 -5.54 -13.89 6.06
N SER A 22 -4.78 -14.91 6.40
CA SER A 22 -4.45 -15.20 7.80
C SER A 22 -3.60 -14.11 8.45
N GLN A 23 -2.96 -13.27 7.64
CA GLN A 23 -2.09 -12.20 8.13
C GLN A 23 -2.64 -10.81 7.84
N GLU A 24 -3.87 -10.73 7.35
CA GLU A 24 -4.45 -9.44 6.95
C GLU A 24 -4.48 -8.42 8.09
N ASP A 25 -4.83 -8.87 9.29
CA ASP A 25 -4.97 -7.99 10.45
C ASP A 25 -3.65 -7.35 10.87
N ARG A 26 -2.54 -7.95 10.50
CA ARG A 26 -1.22 -7.47 10.88
C ARG A 26 -0.30 -7.36 9.67
N GLY A 27 -0.89 -7.11 8.51
CA GLY A 27 -0.13 -7.09 7.26
C GLY A 27 1.06 -6.16 7.26
N GLN A 28 0.92 -4.96 7.83
CA GLN A 28 2.02 -4.01 7.93
C GLN A 28 3.18 -4.60 8.72
N GLU A 29 2.89 -5.17 9.87
CA GLU A 29 3.90 -5.78 10.72
C GLU A 29 4.48 -7.02 10.07
N PHE A 30 3.63 -7.83 9.44
CA PHE A 30 4.06 -9.03 8.76
C PHE A 30 5.09 -8.69 7.68
N LEU A 31 4.79 -7.71 6.83
CA LEU A 31 5.70 -7.32 5.75
C LEU A 31 6.97 -6.65 6.27
N ALA A 32 6.81 -5.72 7.19
CA ALA A 32 7.95 -4.93 7.68
C ALA A 32 8.86 -5.74 8.59
N ASN A 33 8.30 -6.55 9.45
CA ASN A 33 9.06 -7.25 10.48
C ASN A 33 9.24 -8.74 10.23
N ASP A 34 8.15 -9.48 10.02
CA ASP A 34 8.24 -10.93 9.84
C ASP A 34 9.03 -11.31 8.58
N LEU A 35 8.78 -10.61 7.49
CA LEU A 35 9.52 -10.81 6.25
C LEU A 35 10.79 -9.97 6.18
N GLY A 36 10.96 -9.05 7.12
CA GLY A 36 12.16 -8.23 7.19
C GLY A 36 12.31 -7.21 6.08
N LEU A 37 11.21 -6.84 5.43
CA LEU A 37 11.27 -5.90 4.32
C LEU A 37 11.41 -4.44 4.77
N GLY A 38 11.03 -4.16 6.03
CA GLY A 38 11.03 -2.80 6.53
C GLY A 38 9.98 -1.96 5.82
N GLY A 39 10.09 -0.65 5.94
CA GLY A 39 9.23 0.28 5.20
C GLY A 39 7.89 0.56 5.87
N THR A 40 7.09 1.34 5.19
CA THR A 40 5.74 1.70 5.62
C THR A 40 4.74 1.08 4.65
N TRP A 41 3.77 0.37 5.17
CA TRP A 41 2.82 -0.38 4.37
C TRP A 41 1.40 0.07 4.67
N ILE A 42 0.63 0.34 3.61
CA ILE A 42 -0.76 0.80 3.72
C ILE A 42 -1.64 -0.19 2.99
N GLN A 43 -2.67 -0.67 3.64
CA GLN A 43 -3.58 -1.62 3.00
C GLN A 43 -4.34 -0.98 1.85
N THR A 44 -4.43 -1.69 0.73
CA THR A 44 -5.23 -1.31 -0.40
C THR A 44 -6.02 -2.54 -0.85
N SER A 45 -6.95 -2.38 -1.79
CA SER A 45 -7.65 -3.54 -2.34
C SER A 45 -8.06 -3.26 -3.77
N TYR A 46 -8.18 -4.39 -4.55
CA TYR A 46 -8.56 -4.39 -5.89
C TYR A 46 -9.93 -3.81 -6.23
N ASN A 47 -10.86 -3.80 -5.27
CA ASN A 47 -12.16 -3.21 -5.47
C ASN A 47 -12.29 -1.86 -4.77
N ALA A 48 -11.18 -1.24 -4.43
CA ALA A 48 -11.10 0.09 -3.83
C ALA A 48 -11.78 0.22 -2.46
N ASN A 49 -11.91 -0.87 -1.72
CA ASN A 49 -12.50 -0.82 -0.37
C ASN A 49 -11.56 -0.18 0.64
N PHE A 50 -10.26 -0.16 0.35
CA PHE A 50 -9.27 0.45 1.22
C PHE A 50 -8.49 1.46 0.39
N GLY A 51 -8.39 2.69 0.88
CA GLY A 51 -7.59 3.72 0.25
C GLY A 51 -8.22 4.35 -0.99
N GLY A 52 -9.48 4.08 -1.27
CA GLY A 52 -10.22 4.73 -2.35
C GLY A 52 -9.97 4.21 -3.75
N LYS A 53 -8.90 3.49 -3.98
CA LYS A 53 -8.61 2.83 -5.25
C LYS A 53 -7.57 1.74 -4.98
N PHE A 54 -7.41 0.86 -5.93
CA PHE A 54 -6.32 -0.11 -5.88
C PHE A 54 -5.02 0.64 -6.19
N ALA A 55 -4.11 0.67 -5.23
CA ALA A 55 -2.88 1.42 -5.37
C ALA A 55 -2.00 0.81 -6.47
N GLY A 56 -1.37 1.67 -7.24
CA GLY A 56 -0.39 1.26 -8.25
C GLY A 56 0.94 1.94 -8.00
N ILE A 57 2.00 1.40 -8.57
CA ILE A 57 3.33 1.99 -8.46
C ILE A 57 3.29 3.42 -9.01
N GLY A 58 3.80 4.36 -8.21
CA GLY A 58 3.79 5.78 -8.59
C GLY A 58 2.62 6.57 -8.05
N ASP A 59 1.60 5.89 -7.50
CA ASP A 59 0.51 6.59 -6.84
C ASP A 59 1.00 7.25 -5.56
N VAL A 60 0.21 8.14 -5.02
CA VAL A 60 0.54 8.88 -3.79
C VAL A 60 -0.53 8.64 -2.74
N TRP A 61 -0.09 8.41 -1.52
CA TRP A 61 -0.97 8.27 -0.36
C TRP A 61 -1.13 9.62 0.31
N ASP A 62 -2.35 10.13 0.38
CA ASP A 62 -2.61 11.47 0.94
C ASP A 62 -2.96 11.45 2.44
N GLY A 63 -2.88 10.31 3.07
CA GLY A 63 -3.27 10.13 4.46
C GLY A 63 -4.63 9.45 4.62
N THR A 64 -5.40 9.41 3.57
CA THR A 64 -6.73 8.81 3.55
C THR A 64 -6.93 7.91 2.34
N ASN A 65 -6.52 8.38 1.17
CA ASN A 65 -6.72 7.66 -0.09
C ASN A 65 -5.46 7.65 -0.93
N PHE A 66 -5.38 6.68 -1.83
CA PHE A 66 -4.35 6.68 -2.87
C PHE A 66 -4.86 7.50 -4.04
N THR A 67 -3.99 8.28 -4.64
CA THR A 67 -4.32 9.10 -5.82
C THR A 67 -3.25 8.93 -6.86
N THR A 68 -3.66 9.02 -8.13
CA THR A 68 -2.70 9.02 -9.23
C THR A 68 -2.25 10.45 -9.45
N PRO A 69 -0.94 10.74 -9.38
CA PRO A 69 -0.45 12.10 -9.57
C PRO A 69 -0.82 12.61 -10.95
N THR A 70 -1.21 13.89 -11.01
CA THR A 70 -1.39 14.56 -12.27
C THR A 70 -0.02 15.02 -12.72
N GLU A 71 0.40 14.58 -13.89
CA GLU A 71 1.72 14.90 -14.40
C GLU A 71 1.75 16.32 -14.91
N GLY A 72 1.80 17.28 -14.21
CA GLY A 72 2.05 18.65 -14.60
C GLY A 72 1.84 19.02 -16.06
N ASN A 73 1.08 18.31 -16.69
CA ASN A 73 0.84 18.46 -18.13
C ASN A 73 -0.10 19.57 -18.44
#